data_2c1258692d45a911dda65cbd049fccfa
#
_entry.id   2c1258692d45a911dda65cbd049fccfa
#
_cell.length_a   1.000
_cell.length_b   1.000
_cell.length_c   1.000
_cell.angle_alpha   90.00
_cell.angle_beta   90.00
_cell.angle_gamma   90.00
#
_symmetry.space_group_name_H-M   'P 1'
#
loop_
_entity.id
_entity.type
_entity.pdbx_description
1 polymer ?
#
loop_
_entity_poly.entity_id
_entity_poly.type
_entity_poly.pdbx_seq_one_letter_code
_entity_poly.pdbx_strand_id
1 'polypeptide(L)'
;MDKIRPIYIITGLMGSGKSTVANFFKLRHFEVLNMDEISKDIILTDSDMKVAMISAFGKDAINEDSTYNIDYIKGVYFDPLFDTQREQFEHDLDIKIRDIFNKPNKYFDTEKEGVPLIMEIPSFNLNRFERLYHCFFTEIKYVINVSANYKDRMDRVHKRGLTDEEISNRNRLQTDYSYPQNQPDIVGDKFCNIDNVGSVEELYDNVTKLMEQPDFFDEKTKDKIFDDYMSTKPSYIRANMKCYVYYNSTGCGSCPCPCKSSDRHFEETVKSRLKVKDD
;
A
#
# COMPACT_ATOMS: atom_id res chain seq x y z
N MET A 1 -18.63 15.74 8.15
CA MET A 1 -17.16 15.62 8.15
C MET A 1 -16.87 14.25 7.59
N ASP A 2 -16.19 14.21 6.45
CA ASP A 2 -15.85 12.94 5.83
C ASP A 2 -14.89 12.19 6.75
N LYS A 3 -15.17 10.92 6.99
CA LYS A 3 -14.32 10.05 7.81
C LYS A 3 -13.02 9.79 7.06
N ILE A 4 -11.95 10.44 7.51
CA ILE A 4 -10.66 10.44 6.82
C ILE A 4 -9.77 9.39 7.45
N ARG A 5 -9.24 8.48 6.62
CA ARG A 5 -8.24 7.48 7.01
C ARG A 5 -6.85 7.90 6.56
N PRO A 6 -5.82 7.83 7.42
CA PRO A 6 -4.44 8.08 7.00
C PRO A 6 -3.96 7.01 6.04
N ILE A 7 -3.39 7.43 4.90
CA ILE A 7 -2.91 6.54 3.85
C ILE A 7 -1.38 6.48 3.89
N TYR A 8 -0.85 5.25 3.86
CA TYR A 8 0.58 4.95 3.75
C TYR A 8 0.80 4.20 2.44
N ILE A 9 1.54 4.79 1.53
CA ILE A 9 1.79 4.23 0.21
C ILE A 9 3.07 3.40 0.23
N ILE A 10 3.03 2.21 -0.38
CA ILE A 10 4.19 1.39 -0.69
C ILE A 10 4.35 1.40 -2.21
N THR A 11 5.49 1.87 -2.69
CA THR A 11 5.82 1.91 -4.12
C THR A 11 7.23 1.38 -4.38
N GLY A 12 7.64 1.36 -5.63
CA GLY A 12 8.96 0.91 -6.07
C GLY A 12 8.89 0.15 -7.39
N LEU A 13 10.02 -0.03 -8.04
CA LEU A 13 10.12 -0.71 -9.33
C LEU A 13 9.68 -2.18 -9.24
N MET A 14 9.38 -2.76 -10.39
CA MET A 14 9.08 -4.19 -10.50
C MET A 14 10.25 -5.04 -9.97
N GLY A 15 9.93 -6.05 -9.14
CA GLY A 15 10.93 -6.91 -8.51
C GLY A 15 11.61 -6.32 -7.27
N SER A 16 11.29 -5.08 -6.85
CA SER A 16 11.92 -4.43 -5.69
C SER A 16 11.54 -5.05 -4.33
N GLY A 17 10.38 -5.71 -4.24
CA GLY A 17 9.91 -6.30 -2.97
C GLY A 17 8.75 -5.56 -2.31
N LYS A 18 8.05 -4.67 -3.02
CA LYS A 18 6.84 -3.98 -2.54
C LYS A 18 5.86 -4.91 -1.85
N SER A 19 5.50 -6.00 -2.52
CA SER A 19 4.52 -6.97 -2.00
C SER A 19 5.02 -7.68 -0.73
N THR A 20 6.33 -7.81 -0.55
CA THR A 20 6.91 -8.33 0.70
C THR A 20 6.70 -7.33 1.84
N VAL A 21 6.93 -6.03 1.58
CA VAL A 21 6.65 -4.97 2.56
C VAL A 21 5.15 -4.84 2.83
N ALA A 22 4.31 -4.93 1.80
CA ALA A 22 2.84 -4.96 1.96
C ALA A 22 2.39 -6.14 2.84
N ASN A 23 2.98 -7.33 2.64
CA ASN A 23 2.72 -8.50 3.47
C ASN A 23 3.18 -8.30 4.92
N PHE A 24 4.29 -7.61 5.17
CA PHE A 24 4.72 -7.24 6.52
C PHE A 24 3.62 -6.50 7.29
N PHE A 25 2.97 -5.52 6.67
CA PHE A 25 1.85 -4.80 7.28
C PHE A 25 0.61 -5.70 7.45
N LYS A 26 0.32 -6.55 6.46
CA LYS A 26 -0.81 -7.51 6.51
C LYS A 26 -0.69 -8.49 7.69
N LEU A 27 0.52 -9.01 7.93
CA LEU A 27 0.83 -9.89 9.06
C LEU A 27 0.64 -9.17 10.42
N ARG A 28 0.68 -7.85 10.44
CA ARG A 28 0.43 -7.00 11.62
C ARG A 28 -1.00 -6.47 11.69
N HIS A 29 -1.90 -7.09 10.92
CA HIS A 29 -3.33 -6.79 10.88
C HIS A 29 -3.69 -5.39 10.35
N PHE A 30 -2.77 -4.71 9.64
CA PHE A 30 -3.15 -3.54 8.87
C PHE A 30 -4.01 -3.95 7.67
N GLU A 31 -4.95 -3.11 7.33
CA GLU A 31 -5.68 -3.24 6.07
C GLU A 31 -4.77 -2.81 4.92
N VAL A 32 -4.57 -3.71 3.96
CA VAL A 32 -3.65 -3.52 2.84
C VAL A 32 -4.41 -3.63 1.53
N LEU A 33 -4.36 -2.60 0.72
CA LEU A 33 -4.93 -2.57 -0.63
C LEU A 33 -3.84 -2.72 -1.67
N ASN A 34 -4.10 -3.56 -2.67
CA ASN A 34 -3.29 -3.66 -3.87
C ASN A 34 -3.99 -2.93 -5.01
N MET A 35 -3.40 -1.82 -5.48
CA MET A 35 -4.01 -1.00 -6.52
C MET A 35 -4.03 -1.67 -7.89
N ASP A 36 -3.12 -2.62 -8.17
CA ASP A 36 -3.18 -3.41 -9.40
C ASP A 36 -4.41 -4.32 -9.41
N GLU A 37 -4.74 -4.94 -8.27
CA GLU A 37 -5.92 -5.80 -8.13
C GLU A 37 -7.22 -4.99 -8.23
N ILE A 38 -7.29 -3.83 -7.56
CA ILE A 38 -8.44 -2.92 -7.64
C ILE A 38 -8.64 -2.41 -9.07
N SER A 39 -7.56 -1.93 -9.71
CA SER A 39 -7.59 -1.46 -11.09
C SER A 39 -8.08 -2.53 -12.05
N LYS A 40 -7.59 -3.77 -11.90
CA LYS A 40 -8.03 -4.91 -12.70
C LYS A 40 -9.51 -5.21 -12.49
N ASP A 41 -9.99 -5.22 -11.26
CA ASP A 41 -11.39 -5.46 -10.96
C ASP A 41 -12.30 -4.37 -11.55
N ILE A 42 -11.92 -3.10 -11.45
CA ILE A 42 -12.64 -1.98 -12.07
C ILE A 42 -12.71 -2.16 -13.58
N ILE A 43 -11.59 -2.44 -14.25
CA ILE A 43 -11.53 -2.65 -15.70
C ILE A 43 -12.48 -3.80 -16.11
N LEU A 44 -12.51 -4.88 -15.34
CA LEU A 44 -13.31 -6.06 -15.67
C LEU A 44 -14.81 -5.90 -15.38
N THR A 45 -15.19 -5.06 -14.43
CA THR A 45 -16.58 -4.99 -13.92
C THR A 45 -17.32 -3.71 -14.29
N ASP A 46 -16.60 -2.62 -14.61
CA ASP A 46 -17.21 -1.34 -14.98
C ASP A 46 -17.41 -1.23 -16.50
N SER A 47 -18.65 -1.00 -16.91
CA SER A 47 -19.01 -0.88 -18.33
C SER A 47 -18.37 0.30 -19.04
N ASP A 48 -18.16 1.42 -18.33
CA ASP A 48 -17.55 2.61 -18.93
C ASP A 48 -16.07 2.35 -19.21
N MET A 49 -15.39 1.54 -18.37
CA MET A 49 -14.01 1.14 -18.62
C MET A 49 -13.88 0.26 -19.86
N LYS A 50 -14.89 -0.54 -20.19
CA LYS A 50 -14.91 -1.29 -21.43
C LYS A 50 -15.04 -0.37 -22.65
N VAL A 51 -15.88 0.68 -22.55
CA VAL A 51 -16.00 1.71 -23.60
C VAL A 51 -14.67 2.47 -23.74
N ALA A 52 -14.05 2.86 -22.64
CA ALA A 52 -12.75 3.53 -22.63
C ALA A 52 -11.65 2.66 -23.27
N MET A 53 -11.63 1.35 -22.96
CA MET A 53 -10.70 0.39 -23.58
C MET A 53 -10.85 0.34 -25.11
N ILE A 54 -12.08 0.25 -25.62
CA ILE A 54 -12.36 0.24 -27.07
C ILE A 54 -11.96 1.59 -27.68
N SER A 55 -12.24 2.70 -27.01
CA SER A 55 -11.90 4.04 -27.49
C SER A 55 -10.37 4.23 -27.57
N ALA A 56 -9.63 3.75 -26.60
CA ALA A 56 -8.18 3.90 -26.54
C ALA A 56 -7.45 2.96 -27.49
N PHE A 57 -7.84 1.68 -27.55
CA PHE A 57 -7.05 0.63 -28.18
C PHE A 57 -7.77 -0.05 -29.35
N GLY A 58 -8.98 0.38 -29.70
CA GLY A 58 -9.73 -0.18 -30.81
C GLY A 58 -10.59 -1.37 -30.47
N LYS A 59 -11.40 -1.80 -31.45
CA LYS A 59 -12.37 -2.89 -31.26
C LYS A 59 -11.72 -4.25 -30.98
N ASP A 60 -10.49 -4.45 -31.46
CA ASP A 60 -9.74 -5.70 -31.30
C ASP A 60 -9.33 -5.96 -29.85
N ALA A 61 -9.47 -4.93 -28.97
CA ALA A 61 -9.30 -5.08 -27.53
C ALA A 61 -10.38 -5.95 -26.87
N ILE A 62 -11.49 -6.23 -27.59
CA ILE A 62 -12.60 -7.04 -27.10
C ILE A 62 -12.86 -8.20 -28.09
N ASN A 63 -12.95 -9.41 -27.56
CA ASN A 63 -13.30 -10.61 -28.33
C ASN A 63 -14.78 -10.61 -28.72
N GLU A 64 -15.17 -11.48 -29.67
CA GLU A 64 -16.55 -11.66 -30.12
C GLU A 64 -17.52 -12.05 -28.97
N ASP A 65 -17.03 -12.80 -27.98
CA ASP A 65 -17.79 -13.19 -26.79
C ASP A 65 -17.87 -12.06 -25.73
N SER A 66 -17.43 -10.88 -26.07
CA SER A 66 -17.40 -9.70 -25.21
C SER A 66 -16.40 -9.76 -24.05
N THR A 67 -15.49 -10.69 -24.00
CA THR A 67 -14.35 -10.71 -23.07
C THR A 67 -13.21 -9.83 -23.59
N TYR A 68 -12.27 -9.44 -22.69
CA TYR A 68 -11.08 -8.69 -23.09
C TYR A 68 -10.09 -9.58 -23.85
N ASN A 69 -9.59 -9.08 -24.97
CA ASN A 69 -8.49 -9.69 -25.72
C ASN A 69 -7.14 -9.32 -25.07
N ILE A 70 -6.77 -10.12 -24.06
CA ILE A 70 -5.60 -9.81 -23.21
C ILE A 70 -4.30 -9.76 -24.01
N ASP A 71 -4.12 -10.62 -25.00
CA ASP A 71 -2.88 -10.66 -25.79
C ASP A 71 -2.75 -9.44 -26.68
N TYR A 72 -3.82 -9.03 -27.32
CA TYR A 72 -3.86 -7.79 -28.08
C TYR A 72 -3.62 -6.58 -27.19
N ILE A 73 -4.33 -6.48 -26.05
CA ILE A 73 -4.18 -5.35 -25.11
C ILE A 73 -2.74 -5.24 -24.61
N LYS A 74 -2.10 -6.35 -24.23
CA LYS A 74 -0.69 -6.33 -23.80
C LYS A 74 0.22 -5.78 -24.90
N GLY A 75 -0.01 -6.14 -26.15
CA GLY A 75 0.77 -5.63 -27.28
C GLY A 75 0.65 -4.11 -27.41
N VAL A 76 -0.57 -3.58 -27.48
CA VAL A 76 -0.82 -2.15 -27.74
C VAL A 76 -0.57 -1.28 -26.49
N TYR A 77 -0.86 -1.77 -25.27
CA TYR A 77 -0.71 -1.01 -24.04
C TYR A 77 0.74 -0.59 -23.78
N PHE A 78 1.69 -1.43 -24.13
CA PHE A 78 3.11 -1.15 -23.96
C PHE A 78 3.80 -0.59 -25.22
N ASP A 79 3.09 -0.47 -26.35
CA ASP A 79 3.63 0.12 -27.57
C ASP A 79 3.69 1.65 -27.44
N PRO A 80 4.85 2.29 -27.68
CA PRO A 80 4.98 3.74 -27.66
C PRO A 80 4.02 4.49 -28.60
N LEU A 81 3.56 3.86 -29.68
CA LEU A 81 2.59 4.46 -30.59
C LEU A 81 1.23 4.74 -29.93
N PHE A 82 0.93 4.06 -28.82
CA PHE A 82 -0.32 4.20 -28.06
C PHE A 82 -0.15 4.98 -26.76
N ASP A 83 0.97 5.69 -26.56
CA ASP A 83 1.23 6.39 -25.30
C ASP A 83 0.11 7.38 -24.93
N THR A 84 -0.34 8.19 -25.88
CA THR A 84 -1.43 9.17 -25.66
C THR A 84 -2.75 8.48 -25.30
N GLN A 85 -3.10 7.41 -26.01
CA GLN A 85 -4.32 6.64 -25.77
C GLN A 85 -4.27 5.92 -24.42
N ARG A 86 -3.11 5.37 -24.06
CA ARG A 86 -2.88 4.78 -22.76
C ARG A 86 -3.03 5.80 -21.65
N GLU A 87 -2.45 6.99 -21.77
CA GLU A 87 -2.57 8.06 -20.77
C GLU A 87 -4.03 8.49 -20.58
N GLN A 88 -4.81 8.58 -21.64
CA GLN A 88 -6.24 8.87 -21.54
C GLN A 88 -6.99 7.74 -20.83
N PHE A 89 -6.74 6.49 -21.18
CA PHE A 89 -7.34 5.32 -20.51
C PHE A 89 -6.99 5.27 -19.03
N GLU A 90 -5.73 5.51 -18.68
CA GLU A 90 -5.26 5.59 -17.29
C GLU A 90 -5.92 6.74 -16.52
N HIS A 91 -6.14 7.89 -17.18
CA HIS A 91 -6.85 9.01 -16.58
C HIS A 91 -8.31 8.64 -16.24
N ASP A 92 -9.01 7.99 -17.16
CA ASP A 92 -10.39 7.53 -16.92
C ASP A 92 -10.46 6.50 -15.77
N LEU A 93 -9.47 5.60 -15.70
CA LEU A 93 -9.32 4.66 -14.60
C LEU A 93 -9.03 5.38 -13.26
N ASP A 94 -8.15 6.39 -13.25
CA ASP A 94 -7.82 7.17 -12.05
C ASP A 94 -9.07 7.92 -11.52
N ILE A 95 -9.99 8.38 -12.40
CA ILE A 95 -11.29 8.94 -12.00
C ILE A 95 -12.15 7.88 -11.28
N LYS A 96 -12.22 6.67 -11.80
CA LYS A 96 -12.97 5.57 -11.15
C LYS A 96 -12.37 5.19 -9.80
N ILE A 97 -11.05 5.15 -9.70
CA ILE A 97 -10.33 4.92 -8.43
C ILE A 97 -10.69 6.01 -7.43
N ARG A 98 -10.63 7.28 -7.81
CA ARG A 98 -11.03 8.40 -6.95
C ARG A 98 -12.45 8.26 -6.43
N ASP A 99 -13.38 7.86 -7.28
CA ASP A 99 -14.79 7.71 -6.89
C ASP A 99 -14.98 6.59 -5.85
N ILE A 100 -14.16 5.53 -5.91
CA ILE A 100 -14.14 4.47 -4.91
C ILE A 100 -13.71 5.01 -3.54
N PHE A 101 -12.65 5.83 -3.49
CA PHE A 101 -12.16 6.38 -2.23
C PHE A 101 -13.08 7.42 -1.61
N ASN A 102 -13.98 8.02 -2.39
CA ASN A 102 -14.94 9.02 -1.92
C ASN A 102 -16.30 8.45 -1.51
N LYS A 103 -16.53 7.14 -1.62
CA LYS A 103 -17.82 6.50 -1.35
C LYS A 103 -17.62 5.18 -0.60
N PRO A 104 -18.62 4.71 0.19
CA PRO A 104 -18.61 3.34 0.71
C PRO A 104 -18.47 2.34 -0.43
N ASN A 105 -17.58 1.37 -0.28
CA ASN A 105 -17.23 0.43 -1.34
C ASN A 105 -16.87 -0.96 -0.78
N LYS A 106 -16.62 -1.91 -1.70
CA LYS A 106 -16.31 -3.31 -1.36
C LYS A 106 -14.84 -3.59 -1.05
N TYR A 107 -13.94 -2.63 -1.27
CA TYR A 107 -12.49 -2.86 -1.20
C TYR A 107 -11.92 -2.62 0.18
N PHE A 108 -12.48 -1.67 0.94
CA PHE A 108 -12.02 -1.34 2.28
C PHE A 108 -13.14 -0.76 3.15
N ASP A 109 -12.94 -0.86 4.44
CA ASP A 109 -13.89 -0.36 5.44
C ASP A 109 -13.73 1.16 5.62
N THR A 110 -14.69 1.93 5.09
CA THR A 110 -14.73 3.39 5.22
C THR A 110 -15.09 3.85 6.63
N GLU A 111 -15.62 2.96 7.49
CA GLU A 111 -16.01 3.30 8.87
C GLU A 111 -14.82 3.32 9.85
N LYS A 112 -13.67 2.79 9.45
CA LYS A 112 -12.43 2.78 10.25
C LYS A 112 -11.72 4.13 10.26
N GLU A 113 -12.41 5.17 10.72
CA GLU A 113 -11.84 6.53 10.79
C GLU A 113 -10.56 6.56 11.61
N GLY A 114 -9.50 7.16 11.05
CA GLY A 114 -8.19 7.32 11.71
C GLY A 114 -7.34 6.04 11.76
N VAL A 115 -7.87 4.87 11.40
CA VAL A 115 -7.07 3.65 11.26
C VAL A 115 -6.29 3.69 9.94
N PRO A 116 -4.96 3.46 9.96
CA PRO A 116 -4.14 3.50 8.75
C PRO A 116 -4.61 2.53 7.66
N LEU A 117 -4.56 3.01 6.43
CA LEU A 117 -4.75 2.22 5.23
C LEU A 117 -3.42 2.13 4.49
N ILE A 118 -2.93 0.93 4.27
CA ILE A 118 -1.70 0.68 3.52
C ILE A 118 -2.07 0.43 2.06
N MET A 119 -1.43 1.14 1.13
CA MET A 119 -1.70 1.00 -0.29
C MET A 119 -0.43 0.60 -1.04
N GLU A 120 -0.42 -0.60 -1.61
CA GLU A 120 0.61 -0.99 -2.57
C GLU A 120 0.23 -0.44 -3.95
N ILE A 121 1.07 0.45 -4.49
CA ILE A 121 0.91 1.00 -5.83
C ILE A 121 2.14 0.71 -6.70
N PRO A 122 1.99 0.54 -8.02
CA PRO A 122 3.14 0.52 -8.93
C PRO A 122 3.96 1.79 -8.86
N SER A 123 5.22 1.73 -9.29
CA SER A 123 6.05 2.92 -9.49
C SER A 123 5.61 3.64 -10.77
N PHE A 124 4.55 4.41 -10.70
CA PHE A 124 4.03 5.16 -11.84
C PHE A 124 5.01 6.26 -12.30
N ASN A 125 4.77 6.82 -13.49
CA ASN A 125 5.41 8.08 -13.82
C ASN A 125 4.92 9.22 -12.90
N LEU A 126 5.70 10.30 -12.79
CA LEU A 126 5.40 11.38 -11.84
C LEU A 126 4.01 11.99 -12.08
N ASN A 127 3.62 12.21 -13.33
CA ASN A 127 2.33 12.82 -13.65
C ASN A 127 1.15 11.96 -13.13
N ARG A 128 1.23 10.65 -13.28
CA ARG A 128 0.20 9.74 -12.78
C ARG A 128 0.23 9.65 -11.25
N PHE A 129 1.42 9.64 -10.66
CA PHE A 129 1.55 9.68 -9.21
C PHE A 129 0.88 10.92 -8.63
N GLU A 130 1.13 12.10 -9.19
CA GLU A 130 0.52 13.36 -8.75
C GLU A 130 -1.00 13.37 -8.91
N ARG A 131 -1.53 12.86 -10.05
CA ARG A 131 -2.97 12.72 -10.22
C ARG A 131 -3.60 11.85 -9.14
N LEU A 132 -3.02 10.69 -8.85
CA LEU A 132 -3.50 9.80 -7.79
C LEU A 132 -3.33 10.41 -6.40
N TYR A 133 -2.22 11.09 -6.14
CA TYR A 133 -1.99 11.82 -4.91
C TYR A 133 -3.14 12.79 -4.63
N HIS A 134 -3.55 13.56 -5.62
CA HIS A 134 -4.69 14.46 -5.51
C HIS A 134 -6.04 13.75 -5.41
N CYS A 135 -6.16 12.50 -5.84
CA CYS A 135 -7.39 11.72 -5.65
C CYS A 135 -7.61 11.31 -4.19
N PHE A 136 -6.54 11.05 -3.44
CA PHE A 136 -6.58 10.66 -2.03
C PHE A 136 -6.59 11.84 -1.06
N PHE A 137 -6.51 13.00 -1.57
CA PHE A 137 -6.60 14.35 -1.09
C PHE A 137 -5.87 14.76 0.19
N THR A 138 -6.13 14.24 1.33
CA THR A 138 -5.73 14.95 2.54
C THR A 138 -4.93 14.12 3.51
N GLU A 139 -4.76 12.82 3.23
CA GLU A 139 -4.34 11.89 4.26
C GLU A 139 -3.18 10.96 3.87
N ILE A 140 -2.46 11.26 2.77
CA ILE A 140 -1.19 10.57 2.54
C ILE A 140 -0.20 11.04 3.60
N LYS A 141 0.11 10.14 4.52
CA LYS A 141 1.01 10.41 5.64
C LYS A 141 2.45 10.05 5.30
N TYR A 142 2.64 9.00 4.49
CA TYR A 142 3.97 8.51 4.15
C TYR A 142 3.99 7.79 2.80
N VAL A 143 5.09 7.92 2.08
CA VAL A 143 5.37 7.16 0.85
C VAL A 143 6.66 6.38 1.04
N ILE A 144 6.55 5.06 1.03
CA ILE A 144 7.65 4.12 1.21
C ILE A 144 8.05 3.60 -0.17
N ASN A 145 9.18 4.04 -0.69
CA ASN A 145 9.76 3.48 -1.90
C ASN A 145 10.65 2.30 -1.56
N VAL A 146 10.29 1.12 -2.01
CA VAL A 146 11.11 -0.08 -1.85
C VAL A 146 12.06 -0.19 -3.04
N SER A 147 13.36 -0.12 -2.78
CA SER A 147 14.42 -0.24 -3.77
C SER A 147 15.15 -1.58 -3.64
N ALA A 148 15.71 -2.05 -4.73
CA ALA A 148 16.64 -3.19 -4.77
C ALA A 148 17.57 -3.04 -5.97
N ASN A 149 18.75 -3.62 -5.89
CA ASN A 149 19.69 -3.56 -7.01
C ASN A 149 19.10 -4.22 -8.27
N TYR A 150 19.57 -3.78 -9.44
CA TYR A 150 19.05 -4.22 -10.72
C TYR A 150 19.10 -5.74 -10.89
N LYS A 151 20.21 -6.37 -10.52
CA LYS A 151 20.41 -7.82 -10.66
C LYS A 151 19.36 -8.61 -9.87
N ASP A 152 19.19 -8.29 -8.59
CA ASP A 152 18.24 -9.00 -7.73
C ASP A 152 16.80 -8.80 -8.21
N ARG A 153 16.46 -7.58 -8.70
CA ARG A 153 15.14 -7.32 -9.30
C ARG A 153 14.91 -8.20 -10.52
N MET A 154 15.89 -8.26 -11.45
CA MET A 154 15.79 -9.06 -12.67
C MET A 154 15.68 -10.55 -12.35
N ASP A 155 16.50 -11.06 -11.44
CA ASP A 155 16.43 -12.46 -10.99
C ASP A 155 15.04 -12.82 -10.43
N ARG A 156 14.45 -11.92 -9.64
CA ARG A 156 13.08 -12.11 -9.09
C ARG A 156 12.01 -12.08 -10.18
N VAL A 157 12.15 -11.21 -11.16
CA VAL A 157 11.17 -11.05 -12.24
C VAL A 157 11.23 -12.20 -13.24
N HIS A 158 12.42 -12.64 -13.62
CA HIS A 158 12.60 -13.83 -14.46
C HIS A 158 12.07 -15.10 -13.80
N LYS A 159 12.28 -15.27 -12.48
CA LYS A 159 11.67 -16.39 -11.73
C LYS A 159 10.14 -16.39 -11.77
N ARG A 160 9.50 -15.24 -12.04
CA ARG A 160 8.05 -15.12 -12.25
C ARG A 160 7.62 -15.40 -13.70
N GLY A 161 8.57 -15.73 -14.58
CA GLY A 161 8.35 -16.13 -15.96
C GLY A 161 8.22 -14.96 -16.96
N LEU A 162 8.59 -13.71 -16.58
CA LEU A 162 8.58 -12.60 -17.52
C LEU A 162 9.82 -12.66 -18.43
N THR A 163 9.59 -12.32 -19.70
CA THR A 163 10.65 -12.17 -20.71
C THR A 163 11.34 -10.81 -20.58
N ASP A 164 12.56 -10.70 -21.17
CA ASP A 164 13.29 -9.42 -21.19
C ASP A 164 12.50 -8.30 -21.89
N GLU A 165 11.77 -8.64 -22.93
CA GLU A 165 10.90 -7.71 -23.65
C GLU A 165 9.76 -7.18 -22.76
N GLU A 166 9.04 -8.07 -22.06
CA GLU A 166 7.98 -7.67 -21.13
C GLU A 166 8.52 -6.82 -19.99
N ILE A 167 9.73 -7.13 -19.49
CA ILE A 167 10.41 -6.36 -18.45
C ILE A 167 10.76 -4.97 -18.96
N SER A 168 11.34 -4.87 -20.16
CA SER A 168 11.70 -3.61 -20.79
C SER A 168 10.49 -2.71 -20.99
N ASN A 169 9.41 -3.27 -21.53
CA ASN A 169 8.16 -2.58 -21.80
C ASN A 169 7.54 -2.01 -20.52
N ARG A 170 7.54 -2.78 -19.44
CA ARG A 170 7.00 -2.33 -18.14
C ARG A 170 7.90 -1.29 -17.48
N ASN A 171 9.23 -1.48 -17.52
CA ASN A 171 10.19 -0.52 -16.94
C ASN A 171 10.07 0.86 -17.60
N ARG A 172 9.76 0.94 -18.91
CA ARG A 172 9.55 2.19 -19.61
C ARG A 172 8.45 3.07 -18.98
N LEU A 173 7.45 2.43 -18.38
CA LEU A 173 6.30 3.12 -17.77
C LEU A 173 6.49 3.40 -16.28
N GLN A 174 7.61 2.98 -15.70
CA GLN A 174 7.90 3.15 -14.29
C GLN A 174 8.98 4.20 -14.06
N THR A 175 8.85 4.96 -12.98
CA THR A 175 9.87 5.90 -12.52
C THR A 175 10.66 5.29 -11.37
N ASP A 176 11.97 5.35 -11.43
CA ASP A 176 12.84 4.93 -10.33
C ASP A 176 12.95 6.05 -9.29
N TYR A 177 12.17 5.97 -8.25
CA TYR A 177 12.13 6.93 -7.15
C TYR A 177 13.32 6.79 -6.17
N SER A 178 14.24 5.85 -6.40
CA SER A 178 15.48 5.77 -5.60
C SER A 178 16.39 6.97 -5.84
N TYR A 179 16.23 7.65 -6.96
CA TYR A 179 16.97 8.85 -7.28
C TYR A 179 16.22 10.11 -6.79
N PRO A 180 16.87 11.01 -6.00
CA PRO A 180 16.22 12.21 -5.46
C PRO A 180 15.51 13.07 -6.49
N GLN A 181 16.09 13.24 -7.71
CA GLN A 181 15.49 14.05 -8.79
C GLN A 181 14.20 13.44 -9.37
N ASN A 182 13.91 12.20 -9.09
CA ASN A 182 12.69 11.50 -9.55
C ASN A 182 11.61 11.44 -8.46
N GLN A 183 11.91 11.89 -7.25
CA GLN A 183 10.95 11.86 -6.14
C GLN A 183 9.88 12.93 -6.35
N PRO A 184 8.61 12.63 -6.01
CA PRO A 184 7.54 13.61 -6.14
C PRO A 184 7.68 14.73 -5.12
N ASP A 185 7.88 15.96 -5.55
CA ASP A 185 8.01 17.15 -4.69
C ASP A 185 6.80 17.32 -3.76
N ILE A 186 5.62 16.93 -4.24
CA ILE A 186 4.35 17.02 -3.49
C ILE A 186 4.35 16.21 -2.18
N VAL A 187 5.22 15.19 -2.05
CA VAL A 187 5.31 14.36 -0.85
C VAL A 187 6.26 14.97 0.19
N GLY A 188 7.29 15.68 -0.26
CA GLY A 188 8.27 16.32 0.62
C GLY A 188 9.00 15.31 1.52
N ASP A 189 9.15 15.67 2.79
CA ASP A 189 9.84 14.92 3.84
C ASP A 189 9.16 13.59 4.26
N LYS A 190 7.93 13.37 3.80
CA LYS A 190 7.20 12.12 4.03
C LYS A 190 7.58 11.00 3.06
N PHE A 191 8.54 11.25 2.18
CA PHE A 191 9.05 10.26 1.25
C PHE A 191 10.29 9.57 1.82
N CYS A 192 10.27 8.23 1.89
CA CYS A 192 11.44 7.46 2.34
C CYS A 192 11.78 6.31 1.39
N ASN A 193 13.06 5.96 1.36
CA ASN A 193 13.55 4.78 0.68
C ASN A 193 13.87 3.66 1.67
N ILE A 194 13.47 2.44 1.33
CA ILE A 194 13.88 1.22 2.02
C ILE A 194 14.61 0.33 1.02
N ASP A 195 15.86 -0.01 1.33
CA ASP A 195 16.67 -0.88 0.50
C ASP A 195 16.41 -2.36 0.83
N ASN A 196 16.02 -3.12 -0.18
CA ASN A 196 15.82 -4.56 -0.13
C ASN A 196 17.04 -5.27 -0.73
N VAL A 197 18.15 -5.24 0.00
CA VAL A 197 19.47 -5.76 -0.45
C VAL A 197 19.90 -7.05 0.28
N GLY A 198 19.10 -7.53 1.22
CA GLY A 198 19.42 -8.68 2.04
C GLY A 198 18.31 -9.73 2.10
N SER A 199 18.17 -10.34 3.27
CA SER A 199 17.10 -11.30 3.54
C SER A 199 15.74 -10.60 3.74
N VAL A 200 14.67 -11.41 3.79
CA VAL A 200 13.32 -10.90 4.10
C VAL A 200 13.26 -10.35 5.52
N GLU A 201 13.98 -10.98 6.45
CA GLU A 201 14.08 -10.57 7.84
C GLU A 201 14.73 -9.18 7.95
N GLU A 202 15.85 -8.95 7.24
CA GLU A 202 16.51 -7.63 7.20
C GLU A 202 15.59 -6.56 6.59
N LEU A 203 14.81 -6.90 5.57
CA LEU A 203 13.80 -6.00 5.02
C LEU A 203 12.73 -5.66 6.06
N TYR A 204 12.24 -6.67 6.81
CA TYR A 204 11.26 -6.47 7.87
C TYR A 204 11.81 -5.65 9.04
N ASP A 205 13.08 -5.82 9.39
CA ASP A 205 13.75 -4.99 10.39
C ASP A 205 13.86 -3.53 9.94
N ASN A 206 14.13 -3.28 8.65
CA ASN A 206 14.18 -1.92 8.10
C ASN A 206 12.80 -1.25 8.13
N VAL A 207 11.73 -1.99 7.80
CA VAL A 207 10.34 -1.48 7.91
C VAL A 207 9.99 -1.20 9.38
N THR A 208 10.39 -2.07 10.29
CA THR A 208 10.16 -1.89 11.74
C THR A 208 10.84 -0.62 12.24
N LYS A 209 12.12 -0.39 11.90
CA LYS A 209 12.85 0.83 12.25
C LYS A 209 12.18 2.09 11.70
N LEU A 210 11.61 2.02 10.48
CA LEU A 210 10.85 3.13 9.92
C LEU A 210 9.59 3.41 10.74
N MET A 211 8.83 2.38 11.12
CA MET A 211 7.61 2.53 11.92
C MET A 211 7.87 3.06 13.34
N GLU A 212 9.08 2.84 13.87
CA GLU A 212 9.50 3.33 15.18
C GLU A 212 9.90 4.82 15.16
N GLN A 213 10.03 5.45 14.00
CA GLN A 213 10.29 6.87 13.91
C GLN A 213 9.13 7.66 14.50
N PRO A 214 9.41 8.74 15.28
CA PRO A 214 8.37 9.48 16.01
C PRO A 214 7.25 10.01 15.13
N ASP A 215 7.59 10.39 13.89
CA ASP A 215 6.66 11.05 12.97
C ASP A 215 5.99 10.08 12.00
N PHE A 216 6.33 8.79 12.02
CA PHE A 216 5.72 7.82 11.12
C PHE A 216 4.24 7.62 11.45
N PHE A 217 3.92 7.31 12.71
CA PHE A 217 2.55 7.35 13.22
C PHE A 217 2.44 8.45 14.27
N ASP A 218 1.58 9.44 14.05
CA ASP A 218 1.24 10.42 15.08
C ASP A 218 0.48 9.75 16.25
N GLU A 219 0.43 10.39 17.40
CA GLU A 219 -0.18 9.81 18.61
C GLU A 219 -1.66 9.45 18.39
N LYS A 220 -2.40 10.27 17.66
CA LYS A 220 -3.81 9.99 17.33
C LYS A 220 -3.96 8.72 16.49
N THR A 221 -3.04 8.52 15.54
CA THR A 221 -3.00 7.31 14.71
C THR A 221 -2.62 6.08 15.53
N LYS A 222 -1.64 6.19 16.45
CA LYS A 222 -1.27 5.11 17.38
C LYS A 222 -2.43 4.67 18.25
N ASP A 223 -3.21 5.62 18.79
CA ASP A 223 -4.41 5.33 19.57
C ASP A 223 -5.45 4.57 18.73
N LYS A 224 -5.66 4.97 17.48
CA LYS A 224 -6.61 4.30 16.58
C LYS A 224 -6.16 2.89 16.19
N ILE A 225 -4.88 2.69 15.91
CA ILE A 225 -4.30 1.34 15.67
C ILE A 225 -4.53 0.46 16.89
N PHE A 226 -4.30 0.99 18.08
CA PHE A 226 -4.52 0.27 19.33
C PHE A 226 -5.99 -0.09 19.54
N ASP A 227 -6.91 0.86 19.36
CA ASP A 227 -8.35 0.65 19.53
C ASP A 227 -8.89 -0.39 18.52
N ASP A 228 -8.49 -0.29 17.23
CA ASP A 228 -8.88 -1.25 16.19
C ASP A 228 -8.39 -2.65 16.55
N TYR A 229 -7.11 -2.77 16.92
CA TYR A 229 -6.54 -4.02 17.39
C TYR A 229 -7.30 -4.59 18.59
N MET A 230 -7.61 -3.74 19.59
CA MET A 230 -8.31 -4.17 20.81
C MET A 230 -9.75 -4.58 20.52
N SER A 231 -10.39 -4.02 19.48
CA SER A 231 -11.76 -4.41 19.07
C SER A 231 -11.86 -5.88 18.68
N THR A 232 -10.77 -6.46 18.17
CA THR A 232 -10.69 -7.87 17.75
C THR A 232 -10.47 -8.84 18.94
N LYS A 233 -10.22 -8.33 20.15
CA LYS A 233 -9.88 -9.16 21.34
C LYS A 233 -11.11 -9.46 22.21
N PRO A 234 -11.13 -10.61 22.89
CA PRO A 234 -12.16 -10.93 23.88
C PRO A 234 -12.30 -9.81 24.92
N SER A 235 -13.53 -9.62 25.43
CA SER A 235 -13.86 -8.51 26.35
C SER A 235 -13.00 -8.45 27.62
N TYR A 236 -12.61 -9.61 28.17
CA TYR A 236 -11.77 -9.68 29.36
C TYR A 236 -10.33 -9.17 29.11
N ILE A 237 -9.79 -9.39 27.89
CA ILE A 237 -8.47 -8.85 27.50
C ILE A 237 -8.57 -7.34 27.33
N ARG A 238 -9.64 -6.86 26.69
CA ARG A 238 -9.87 -5.41 26.49
C ARG A 238 -9.92 -4.64 27.80
N ALA A 239 -10.62 -5.19 28.82
CA ALA A 239 -10.73 -4.57 30.13
C ALA A 239 -9.36 -4.44 30.84
N ASN A 240 -8.53 -5.49 30.77
CA ASN A 240 -7.23 -5.50 31.44
C ASN A 240 -6.21 -4.56 30.74
N MET A 241 -6.25 -4.44 29.42
CA MET A 241 -5.32 -3.56 28.69
C MET A 241 -5.69 -2.07 28.77
N LYS A 242 -6.98 -1.70 28.88
CA LYS A 242 -7.36 -0.30 29.13
C LYS A 242 -6.78 0.21 30.45
N CYS A 243 -6.77 -0.62 31.50
CA CYS A 243 -6.10 -0.28 32.76
C CYS A 243 -4.60 -0.03 32.61
N TYR A 244 -3.92 -0.82 31.79
CA TYR A 244 -2.47 -0.71 31.56
C TYR A 244 -2.09 0.58 30.85
N VAL A 245 -2.78 0.96 29.79
CA VAL A 245 -2.54 2.21 29.03
C VAL A 245 -2.83 3.41 29.92
N TYR A 246 -3.91 3.40 30.70
CA TYR A 246 -4.25 4.49 31.61
C TYR A 246 -3.20 4.66 32.73
N TYR A 247 -2.64 3.56 33.21
CA TYR A 247 -1.60 3.57 34.25
C TYR A 247 -0.28 4.21 33.76
N ASN A 248 0.16 3.86 32.54
CA ASN A 248 1.40 4.40 31.98
C ASN A 248 1.29 5.86 31.54
N SER A 249 0.10 6.33 31.16
CA SER A 249 -0.12 7.73 30.73
C SER A 249 -0.38 8.70 31.89
N THR A 250 -0.88 8.23 33.03
CA THR A 250 -1.32 9.09 34.13
C THR A 250 -0.53 8.95 35.44
N GLY A 251 0.42 8.04 35.52
CA GLY A 251 1.24 7.83 36.74
C GLY A 251 0.43 7.40 37.98
N CYS A 252 -0.72 6.74 37.80
CA CYS A 252 -1.64 6.35 38.87
C CYS A 252 -1.00 5.35 39.85
N GLY A 253 -0.54 5.82 41.00
CA GLY A 253 0.14 5.03 42.04
C GLY A 253 -0.75 4.14 42.92
N SER A 254 -2.08 4.11 42.71
CA SER A 254 -3.05 3.54 43.69
C SER A 254 -4.01 2.50 43.12
N CYS A 255 -3.79 1.90 41.95
CA CYS A 255 -4.68 0.89 41.40
C CYS A 255 -4.41 -0.50 42.00
N PRO A 256 -5.41 -1.17 42.61
CA PRO A 256 -5.29 -2.54 43.16
C PRO A 256 -5.36 -3.64 42.11
N CYS A 257 -5.14 -3.33 40.82
CA CYS A 257 -5.23 -4.28 39.72
C CYS A 257 -4.16 -5.38 39.80
N PRO A 258 -4.48 -6.64 39.48
CA PRO A 258 -3.52 -7.75 39.42
C PRO A 258 -2.50 -7.62 38.24
N CYS A 259 -2.56 -6.53 37.49
CA CYS A 259 -1.68 -6.25 36.34
C CYS A 259 -0.21 -5.99 36.71
N LYS A 260 0.15 -5.83 37.99
CA LYS A 260 1.56 -5.65 38.41
C LYS A 260 2.49 -6.83 38.08
N SER A 261 1.96 -7.98 37.69
CA SER A 261 2.74 -9.18 37.29
C SER A 261 2.89 -9.35 35.77
N SER A 262 2.24 -8.51 34.97
CA SER A 262 2.18 -8.68 33.51
C SER A 262 3.08 -7.70 32.70
N ASP A 263 3.82 -6.81 33.37
CA ASP A 263 4.62 -5.80 32.69
C ASP A 263 5.65 -6.40 31.72
N ARG A 264 6.28 -7.51 32.08
CA ARG A 264 7.17 -8.25 31.16
C ARG A 264 6.40 -8.88 29.99
N HIS A 265 5.21 -9.38 30.23
CA HIS A 265 4.43 -10.11 29.22
C HIS A 265 3.85 -9.18 28.16
N PHE A 266 3.57 -7.92 28.49
CA PHE A 266 3.08 -6.94 27.54
C PHE A 266 4.21 -6.35 26.69
N GLU A 267 5.33 -5.97 27.28
CA GLU A 267 6.52 -5.58 26.51
C GLU A 267 7.01 -6.71 25.61
N GLU A 268 6.99 -7.96 26.09
CA GLU A 268 7.30 -9.14 25.29
C GLU A 268 6.23 -9.38 24.22
N THR A 269 4.94 -9.11 24.48
CA THR A 269 3.86 -9.29 23.51
C THR A 269 3.87 -8.19 22.43
N VAL A 270 4.15 -6.95 22.77
CA VAL A 270 4.34 -5.86 21.80
C VAL A 270 5.64 -6.06 21.04
N LYS A 271 6.75 -6.40 21.72
CA LYS A 271 8.04 -6.75 21.09
C LYS A 271 7.97 -8.04 20.28
N SER A 272 7.20 -9.08 20.70
CA SER A 272 7.04 -10.32 19.94
C SER A 272 6.12 -10.17 18.74
N ARG A 273 5.28 -9.13 18.69
CA ARG A 273 4.47 -8.81 17.53
C ARG A 273 5.19 -7.93 16.51
N LEU A 274 6.15 -7.14 16.98
CA LEU A 274 7.13 -6.51 16.12
C LEU A 274 8.14 -7.55 15.60
N LYS A 275 8.31 -8.69 16.30
CA LYS A 275 9.11 -9.85 15.90
C LYS A 275 8.17 -11.04 15.68
N VAL A 276 7.61 -11.18 14.46
CA VAL A 276 6.94 -12.42 14.06
C VAL A 276 7.98 -13.52 14.09
N LYS A 277 7.81 -14.50 15.00
CA LYS A 277 8.49 -15.78 14.84
C LYS A 277 7.78 -16.53 13.72
N ASP A 278 8.56 -16.88 12.70
CA ASP A 278 8.17 -17.86 11.72
C ASP A 278 7.91 -19.19 12.42
N ASP A 279 6.67 -19.71 12.26
CA ASP A 279 6.35 -21.12 12.27
C ASP A 279 5.85 -21.54 10.89
#